data_7fd620cb0a38d9403f208ff96ff2a34f
#
_entry.id   7fd620cb0a38d9403f208ff96ff2a34f
#
_cell.length_a   1.000
_cell.length_b   1.000
_cell.length_c   1.000
_cell.angle_alpha   90.00
_cell.angle_beta   90.00
_cell.angle_gamma   90.00
#
_symmetry.space_group_name_H-M   'P 1'
#
loop_
_entity.id
_entity.type
_entity.pdbx_description
1 polymer ?
#
loop_
_entity_poly.entity_id
_entity_poly.type
_entity_poly.pdbx_seq_one_letter_code
_entity_poly.pdbx_strand_id
1 'polypeptide(L)' 'MDIIEKIKDTREAKGLSRYKLSQLTGIHESTLKRYEDRAIKKISFENLLKICEALEINIKEII' A
#
# COMPACT_ATOMS: atom_id res chain seq x y z
N MET A 1 -12.90 7.42 3.91
CA MET A 1 -12.11 6.95 2.77
C MET A 1 -11.52 5.57 3.07
N ASP A 2 -11.54 4.72 2.09
CA ASP A 2 -11.00 3.37 2.23
C ASP A 2 -9.47 3.41 2.04
N ILE A 3 -8.75 2.92 3.04
CA ILE A 3 -7.28 2.89 3.02
C ILE A 3 -6.74 2.09 1.83
N ILE A 4 -7.36 0.93 1.55
CA ILE A 4 -6.90 0.06 0.46
C ILE A 4 -7.09 0.77 -0.88
N GLU A 5 -8.23 1.41 -1.07
CA GLU A 5 -8.49 2.17 -2.29
C GLU A 5 -7.50 3.32 -2.45
N LYS A 6 -7.21 4.03 -1.37
CA LYS A 6 -6.24 5.13 -1.39
C LYS A 6 -4.85 4.63 -1.81
N ILE A 7 -4.43 3.50 -1.25
CA ILE A 7 -3.13 2.90 -1.56
C ILE A 7 -3.07 2.50 -3.03
N LYS A 8 -4.09 1.80 -3.51
CA LYS A 8 -4.13 1.33 -4.89
C LYS A 8 -4.14 2.50 -5.87
N ASP A 9 -5.01 3.48 -5.63
CA ASP A 9 -5.14 4.63 -6.52
C ASP A 9 -3.85 5.44 -6.56
N THR A 10 -3.20 5.64 -5.42
CA THR A 10 -1.95 6.38 -5.34
C THR A 10 -0.84 5.63 -6.06
N ARG A 11 -0.76 4.32 -5.87
CA ARG A 11 0.24 3.50 -6.56
C ARG A 11 0.06 3.61 -8.07
N GLU A 12 -1.16 3.47 -8.54
CA GLU A 12 -1.45 3.55 -9.98
C GLU A 12 -1.18 4.93 -10.54
N ALA A 13 -1.56 5.97 -9.79
CA ALA A 13 -1.31 7.35 -10.20
C ALA A 13 0.19 7.65 -10.35
N LYS A 14 1.02 6.98 -9.55
CA LYS A 14 2.48 7.13 -9.65
C LYS A 14 3.10 6.22 -10.70
N GLY A 15 2.29 5.41 -11.38
CA GLY A 15 2.79 4.48 -12.39
C GLY A 15 3.61 3.32 -11.81
N LEU A 16 3.41 3.00 -10.55
CA LEU A 16 4.16 1.94 -9.89
C LEU A 16 3.44 0.61 -9.98
N SER A 17 4.18 -0.44 -10.36
CA SER A 17 3.66 -1.81 -10.27
C SER A 17 3.69 -2.26 -8.81
N ARG A 18 2.93 -3.31 -8.49
CA ARG A 18 3.03 -3.94 -7.17
C ARG A 18 4.44 -4.49 -6.94
N TYR A 19 5.08 -4.99 -8.00
CA TYR A 19 6.46 -5.46 -7.89
C TYR A 19 7.39 -4.34 -7.45
N LYS A 20 7.28 -3.17 -8.08
CA LYS A 20 8.10 -2.03 -7.71
C LYS A 20 7.82 -1.57 -6.28
N LEU A 21 6.55 -1.53 -5.90
CA LEU A 21 6.18 -1.18 -4.53
C LEU A 21 6.75 -2.20 -3.54
N SER A 22 6.76 -3.48 -3.91
CA SER A 22 7.38 -4.53 -3.11
C SER A 22 8.87 -4.25 -2.87
N GLN A 23 9.56 -3.84 -3.92
CA GLN A 23 10.99 -3.50 -3.78
C GLN A 23 11.20 -2.31 -2.87
N LEU A 24 10.35 -1.31 -2.95
CA LEU A 24 10.48 -0.09 -2.14
C LEU A 24 10.13 -0.33 -0.67
N THR A 25 9.20 -1.22 -0.38
CA THR A 25 8.71 -1.43 0.98
C THR A 25 9.34 -2.63 1.67
N GLY A 26 9.88 -3.57 0.91
CA GLY A 26 10.30 -4.86 1.45
C GLY A 26 9.14 -5.80 1.75
N ILE A 27 7.92 -5.41 1.42
CA ILE A 27 6.74 -6.26 1.59
C ILE A 27 6.60 -7.13 0.35
N HIS A 28 6.36 -8.42 0.54
CA HIS A 28 6.25 -9.36 -0.56
C HIS A 28 5.13 -8.94 -1.53
N GLU A 29 5.38 -9.09 -2.83
CA GLU A 29 4.42 -8.69 -3.85
C GLU A 29 3.07 -9.38 -3.68
N SER A 30 3.07 -10.67 -3.34
CA SER A 30 1.83 -11.40 -3.13
C SER A 30 1.02 -10.85 -1.96
N THR A 31 1.69 -10.33 -0.94
CA THR A 31 1.02 -9.69 0.19
C THR A 31 0.37 -8.39 -0.24
N LEU A 32 1.07 -7.59 -1.04
CA LEU A 32 0.50 -6.35 -1.57
C LEU A 32 -0.73 -6.63 -2.43
N LYS A 33 -0.66 -7.68 -3.26
CA LYS A 33 -1.81 -8.08 -4.07
C LYS A 33 -3.00 -8.46 -3.19
N ARG A 34 -2.75 -9.20 -2.11
CA ARG A 34 -3.82 -9.60 -1.18
C ARG A 34 -4.45 -8.40 -0.49
N TYR A 35 -3.65 -7.39 -0.14
CA TYR A 35 -4.20 -6.15 0.41
C TYR A 35 -5.13 -5.49 -0.61
N GLU A 36 -4.67 -5.32 -1.84
CA GLU A 36 -5.46 -4.65 -2.87
C GLU A 36 -6.70 -5.44 -3.27
N ASP A 37 -6.62 -6.77 -3.23
CA ASP A 37 -7.76 -7.65 -3.51
C ASP A 37 -8.68 -7.82 -2.31
N ARG A 38 -8.34 -7.23 -1.17
CA ARG A 38 -9.11 -7.32 0.07
C ARG A 38 -9.18 -8.73 0.63
N ALA A 39 -8.24 -9.59 0.24
CA ALA A 39 -8.13 -10.94 0.79
C ALA A 39 -7.62 -10.93 2.23
N ILE A 40 -6.83 -9.91 2.58
CA ILE A 40 -6.39 -9.67 3.95
C ILE A 40 -7.16 -8.45 4.43
N LYS A 41 -7.93 -8.61 5.50
CA LYS A 41 -8.82 -7.53 5.98
C LYS A 41 -8.11 -6.45 6.77
N LYS A 42 -6.96 -6.76 7.34
CA LYS A 42 -6.21 -5.80 8.15
C LYS A 42 -4.78 -5.71 7.68
N ILE A 43 -4.29 -4.49 7.51
CA ILE A 43 -2.89 -4.22 7.26
C ILE A 43 -2.24 -3.95 8.61
N SER A 44 -1.09 -4.58 8.90
CA SER A 44 -0.37 -4.23 10.12
C SER A 44 0.04 -2.76 10.04
N PHE A 45 0.12 -2.11 11.20
CA PHE A 45 0.53 -0.71 11.24
C PHE A 45 1.92 -0.53 10.65
N GLU A 46 2.83 -1.46 10.93
CA GLU A 46 4.18 -1.43 10.38
C GLU A 46 4.17 -1.44 8.85
N ASN A 47 3.39 -2.34 8.24
CA ASN A 47 3.30 -2.40 6.78
C ASN A 47 2.61 -1.17 6.21
N LEU A 48 1.59 -0.67 6.89
CA LEU A 48 0.91 0.54 6.46
C LEU A 48 1.88 1.73 6.42
N LEU A 49 2.72 1.88 7.45
CA LEU A 49 3.72 2.94 7.47
C LEU A 49 4.70 2.82 6.31
N LYS A 50 5.18 1.60 6.04
CA LYS A 50 6.11 1.35 4.93
C LYS A 50 5.48 1.72 3.59
N ILE A 51 4.23 1.35 3.38
CA ILE A 51 3.52 1.65 2.14
C ILE A 51 3.30 3.15 2.01
N CYS A 52 2.85 3.81 3.05
CA CYS A 52 2.62 5.25 3.04
C CYS A 52 3.90 6.01 2.76
N GLU A 53 5.01 5.59 3.36
CA GLU A 53 6.31 6.21 3.12
C GLU A 53 6.73 6.05 1.65
N ALA A 54 6.59 4.85 1.10
CA ALA A 54 6.97 4.58 -0.29
C ALA A 54 6.10 5.36 -1.28
N LEU A 55 4.82 5.54 -0.98
CA LEU A 55 3.88 6.24 -1.84
C LEU A 55 3.77 7.73 -1.53
N GLU A 56 4.50 8.19 -0.53
CA GLU A 56 4.46 9.58 -0.09
C GLU A 56 3.06 10.02 0.35
N ILE A 57 2.34 9.09 0.98
CA ILE A 57 1.04 9.39 1.56
C ILE A 57 1.27 9.84 3.00
N ASN A 58 0.69 10.98 3.36
CA ASN A 58 0.73 11.43 4.74
C ASN A 58 -0.22 10.55 5.56
N ILE A 59 0.34 9.81 6.55
CA ILE A 59 -0.44 8.88 7.35
C ILE A 59 -1.62 9.58 8.05
N LYS A 60 -1.50 10.86 8.33
CA LYS A 60 -2.58 11.63 8.96
C LYS A 60 -3.80 11.78 8.05
N GLU A 61 -3.65 11.56 6.75
CA GLU A 61 -4.76 11.64 5.81
C GLU A 61 -5.66 10.42 5.87
N ILE A 62 -5.20 9.33 6.50
CA ILE A 62 -5.93 8.06 6.50
C ILE A 62 -6.22 7.51 7.90
N ILE A 63 -5.83 8.20 8.95
CA ILE A 63 -6.17 7.83 10.32
C ILE A 63 -6.94 8.94 11.02
#